data_fc45f2e4848b5de375a5112c90448e14
#
_entry.id   fc45f2e4848b5de375a5112c90448e14
#
_cell.length_a   1.000
_cell.length_b   1.000
_cell.length_c   1.000
_cell.angle_alpha   90.00
_cell.angle_beta   90.00
_cell.angle_gamma   90.00
#
_symmetry.space_group_name_H-M   'P 1'
#
loop_
_entity.id
_entity.type
_entity.pdbx_description
1 polymer ?
#
loop_
_entity_poly.entity_id
_entity_poly.type
_entity_poly.pdbx_seq_one_letter_code
_entity_poly.pdbx_strand_id
1 'polypeptide(L)'
;MIANKEYASEKDQNNAVKQAREICRGIEADEVRRLIIEDKVRPDGRQIDEIRPLNSQVDLLPRVHGSALFTRGETQVLSTTTLGALNDNQIIDDLTVVDSKRFMHHYNFPPYCVGETGRMGNPGRREIGHGALGERALAQVLPSVEEFPYTIRTVADVMESNGSSSQASICAGTMSLMAAGVPIKAPVAGIAMGLIMDDDSGKYTVLTDIQGMEDHFGDMDFKVAGTTNGITALQMDIKVTGITKNIFEEALAQAHKARLEILDNMLACISEPRKQLSPYAPKIAMMNIDPDKIKDVIGPGGKMINEIIAQCDNVKIDIDDDGKVVIYHNDYDTIEKAKQMISDIVRVAKVGDVYAAKVVRLEKFGAFVNLFGNTDGLLHISKISHHRVEKVEDVLKLGDIIDVKVTEIDNKGRINVSAKALLPKPKTEEEKTEA
;
A
#
# COMPACT_ATOMS: atom_id res chain seq x y z
N MET A 1 -27.52 -44.70 25.31
CA MET A 1 -28.12 -44.61 26.67
C MET A 1 -29.17 -43.50 26.74
N ILE A 2 -28.90 -42.28 26.36
CA ILE A 2 -29.86 -41.14 26.48
C ILE A 2 -31.08 -41.33 25.56
N ALA A 3 -30.90 -41.82 24.34
CA ALA A 3 -31.99 -42.01 23.36
C ALA A 3 -33.06 -43.03 23.78
N ASN A 4 -32.76 -43.95 24.69
CA ASN A 4 -33.67 -45.01 25.13
C ASN A 4 -34.25 -44.78 26.53
N LYS A 5 -34.06 -43.57 27.11
CA LYS A 5 -34.62 -43.21 28.43
C LYS A 5 -35.88 -42.41 28.25
N GLU A 6 -36.93 -42.72 29.01
CA GLU A 6 -38.14 -41.89 29.07
C GLU A 6 -37.87 -40.61 29.82
N TYR A 7 -38.30 -39.49 29.26
CA TYR A 7 -38.17 -38.15 29.83
C TYR A 7 -39.58 -37.54 30.07
N ALA A 8 -39.71 -36.77 31.13
CA ALA A 8 -40.98 -36.14 31.46
C ALA A 8 -41.39 -35.05 30.43
N SER A 9 -40.43 -34.48 29.72
CA SER A 9 -40.66 -33.50 28.64
C SER A 9 -39.52 -33.49 27.66
N GLU A 10 -39.76 -32.94 26.45
CA GLU A 10 -38.74 -32.70 25.43
C GLU A 10 -37.59 -31.76 25.96
N LYS A 11 -37.94 -30.80 26.83
CA LYS A 11 -36.98 -29.94 27.49
C LYS A 11 -36.02 -30.73 28.40
N ASP A 12 -36.54 -31.71 29.15
CA ASP A 12 -35.70 -32.56 30.00
C ASP A 12 -34.80 -33.47 29.20
N GLN A 13 -35.26 -33.97 28.06
CA GLN A 13 -34.47 -34.74 27.11
C GLN A 13 -33.29 -33.85 26.53
N ASN A 14 -33.65 -32.63 26.10
CA ASN A 14 -32.64 -31.72 25.55
C ASN A 14 -31.61 -31.31 26.61
N ASN A 15 -32.03 -31.08 27.86
CA ASN A 15 -31.11 -30.82 28.97
C ASN A 15 -30.17 -32.00 29.24
N ALA A 16 -30.70 -33.23 29.25
CA ALA A 16 -29.92 -34.46 29.43
C ALA A 16 -28.88 -34.66 28.28
N VAL A 17 -29.30 -34.37 27.02
CA VAL A 17 -28.40 -34.40 25.89
C VAL A 17 -27.28 -33.37 26.03
N LYS A 18 -27.63 -32.14 26.45
CA LYS A 18 -26.63 -31.08 26.69
C LYS A 18 -25.64 -31.46 27.78
N GLN A 19 -26.12 -31.93 28.92
CA GLN A 19 -25.23 -32.40 30.02
C GLN A 19 -24.32 -33.55 29.60
N ALA A 20 -24.86 -34.52 28.82
CA ALA A 20 -24.02 -35.63 28.33
C ALA A 20 -22.93 -35.14 27.37
N ARG A 21 -23.24 -34.19 26.50
CA ARG A 21 -22.23 -33.56 25.61
C ARG A 21 -21.15 -32.83 26.42
N GLU A 22 -21.55 -32.10 27.47
CA GLU A 22 -20.59 -31.42 28.35
C GLU A 22 -19.65 -32.40 29.06
N ILE A 23 -20.20 -33.51 29.59
CA ILE A 23 -19.41 -34.58 30.22
C ILE A 23 -18.45 -35.23 29.22
N CYS A 24 -18.93 -35.59 28.02
CA CYS A 24 -18.07 -36.16 26.97
C CYS A 24 -16.92 -35.21 26.58
N ARG A 25 -17.24 -33.92 26.42
CA ARG A 25 -16.19 -32.89 26.15
C ARG A 25 -15.18 -32.76 27.31
N GLY A 26 -15.64 -32.85 28.55
CA GLY A 26 -14.73 -32.86 29.70
C GLY A 26 -13.75 -34.04 29.65
N ILE A 27 -14.25 -35.25 29.42
CA ILE A 27 -13.43 -36.45 29.28
C ILE A 27 -12.43 -36.35 28.13
N GLU A 28 -12.90 -35.81 26.97
CA GLU A 28 -12.06 -35.56 25.80
C GLU A 28 -10.95 -34.55 26.12
N ALA A 29 -11.28 -33.46 26.79
CA ALA A 29 -10.31 -32.45 27.22
C ALA A 29 -9.27 -33.01 28.15
N ASP A 30 -9.69 -33.79 29.19
CA ASP A 30 -8.79 -34.40 30.14
C ASP A 30 -7.82 -35.38 29.45
N GLU A 31 -8.31 -36.20 28.51
CA GLU A 31 -7.46 -37.17 27.80
C GLU A 31 -6.53 -36.45 26.82
N VAL A 32 -6.97 -35.44 26.07
CA VAL A 32 -6.07 -34.66 25.20
C VAL A 32 -4.96 -33.99 26.00
N ARG A 33 -5.29 -33.38 27.15
CA ARG A 33 -4.29 -32.76 28.05
C ARG A 33 -3.32 -33.79 28.60
N ARG A 34 -3.82 -34.96 29.04
CA ARG A 34 -2.98 -36.05 29.51
C ARG A 34 -1.98 -36.55 28.46
N LEU A 35 -2.48 -36.83 27.24
CA LEU A 35 -1.64 -37.29 26.10
C LEU A 35 -0.52 -36.26 25.79
N ILE A 36 -0.83 -34.98 25.79
CA ILE A 36 0.14 -33.93 25.48
C ILE A 36 1.17 -33.76 26.62
N ILE A 37 0.74 -33.82 27.90
CA ILE A 37 1.63 -33.62 29.05
C ILE A 37 2.50 -34.86 29.28
N GLU A 38 1.88 -36.05 29.32
CA GLU A 38 2.54 -37.30 29.74
C GLU A 38 3.22 -37.98 28.56
N ASP A 39 2.49 -38.20 27.47
CA ASP A 39 2.92 -39.03 26.35
C ASP A 39 3.59 -38.20 25.24
N LYS A 40 3.47 -36.85 25.27
CA LYS A 40 3.94 -35.93 24.23
C LYS A 40 3.32 -36.21 22.84
N VAL A 41 2.08 -36.68 22.84
CA VAL A 41 1.31 -37.03 21.63
C VAL A 41 0.22 -35.97 21.42
N ARG A 42 0.15 -35.41 20.21
CA ARG A 42 -0.89 -34.47 19.82
C ARG A 42 -2.09 -35.18 19.18
N PRO A 43 -3.31 -34.61 19.21
CA PRO A 43 -4.51 -35.23 18.64
C PRO A 43 -4.39 -35.62 17.16
N ASP A 44 -3.59 -34.92 16.38
CA ASP A 44 -3.34 -35.19 14.95
C ASP A 44 -2.07 -36.03 14.69
N GLY A 45 -1.36 -36.45 15.75
CA GLY A 45 -0.17 -37.28 15.67
C GLY A 45 1.14 -36.55 15.41
N ARG A 46 1.12 -35.22 15.30
CA ARG A 46 2.36 -34.42 15.15
C ARG A 46 3.20 -34.43 16.41
N GLN A 47 4.49 -34.12 16.24
CA GLN A 47 5.39 -33.79 17.36
C GLN A 47 5.00 -32.43 17.96
N ILE A 48 5.43 -32.15 19.18
CA ILE A 48 5.05 -30.93 19.91
C ILE A 48 5.52 -29.64 19.24
N ASP A 49 6.63 -29.66 18.49
CA ASP A 49 7.24 -28.54 17.78
C ASP A 49 7.03 -28.60 16.24
N GLU A 50 6.21 -29.53 15.77
CA GLU A 50 5.95 -29.75 14.35
C GLU A 50 4.85 -28.83 13.81
N ILE A 51 5.11 -28.21 12.64
CA ILE A 51 4.17 -27.39 11.90
C ILE A 51 3.36 -28.27 10.94
N ARG A 52 2.07 -27.95 10.75
CA ARG A 52 1.24 -28.59 9.73
C ARG A 52 1.81 -28.37 8.32
N PRO A 53 1.52 -29.23 7.34
CA PRO A 53 1.98 -29.07 5.96
C PRO A 53 1.66 -27.68 5.39
N LEU A 54 2.67 -27.06 4.77
CA LEU A 54 2.60 -25.71 4.21
C LEU A 54 2.44 -25.75 2.69
N ASN A 55 1.59 -24.88 2.16
CA ASN A 55 1.49 -24.61 0.73
C ASN A 55 1.28 -23.10 0.49
N SER A 56 2.03 -22.53 -0.44
CA SER A 56 2.01 -21.12 -0.80
C SER A 56 1.82 -20.96 -2.30
N GLN A 57 0.90 -20.07 -2.71
CA GLN A 57 0.63 -19.75 -4.12
C GLN A 57 0.40 -18.25 -4.27
N VAL A 58 0.79 -17.69 -5.40
CA VAL A 58 0.52 -16.29 -5.78
C VAL A 58 -0.16 -16.22 -7.15
N ASP A 59 -0.76 -15.07 -7.48
CA ASP A 59 -1.39 -14.79 -8.77
C ASP A 59 -2.62 -15.61 -9.13
N LEU A 60 -3.38 -16.02 -8.14
CA LEU A 60 -4.61 -16.80 -8.37
C LEU A 60 -5.70 -15.98 -9.07
N LEU A 61 -5.77 -14.67 -8.78
CA LEU A 61 -6.79 -13.79 -9.30
C LEU A 61 -6.18 -12.81 -10.32
N PRO A 62 -6.56 -12.89 -11.60
CA PRO A 62 -5.85 -12.19 -12.68
C PRO A 62 -6.08 -10.69 -12.72
N ARG A 63 -7.14 -10.15 -12.09
CA ARG A 63 -7.50 -8.73 -12.17
C ARG A 63 -7.18 -7.90 -10.93
N VAL A 64 -6.83 -8.53 -9.83
CA VAL A 64 -6.39 -7.84 -8.62
C VAL A 64 -4.94 -7.36 -8.78
N HIS A 65 -4.50 -6.44 -7.92
CA HIS A 65 -3.13 -5.93 -8.02
C HIS A 65 -2.10 -6.90 -7.48
N GLY A 66 -2.47 -7.72 -6.48
CA GLY A 66 -1.72 -8.88 -6.00
C GLY A 66 -2.65 -9.85 -5.30
N SER A 67 -2.39 -11.15 -5.41
CA SER A 67 -3.13 -12.19 -4.70
C SER A 67 -2.22 -13.31 -4.24
N ALA A 68 -2.55 -13.90 -3.09
CA ALA A 68 -1.84 -15.03 -2.53
C ALA A 68 -2.81 -15.96 -1.79
N LEU A 69 -2.55 -17.25 -1.88
CA LEU A 69 -3.20 -18.29 -1.10
C LEU A 69 -2.13 -18.93 -0.20
N PHE A 70 -2.39 -18.91 1.08
CA PHE A 70 -1.54 -19.58 2.06
C PHE A 70 -2.34 -20.67 2.76
N THR A 71 -1.79 -21.87 2.78
CA THR A 71 -2.40 -23.06 3.39
C THR A 71 -1.45 -23.62 4.43
N ARG A 72 -1.99 -23.95 5.61
CA ARG A 72 -1.30 -24.64 6.70
C ARG A 72 -2.23 -25.72 7.24
N GLY A 73 -2.00 -26.97 6.82
CA GLY A 73 -2.93 -28.07 7.07
C GLY A 73 -4.31 -27.73 6.53
N GLU A 74 -5.32 -27.78 7.38
CA GLU A 74 -6.72 -27.46 7.07
C GLU A 74 -7.06 -25.97 7.25
N THR A 75 -6.07 -25.09 7.42
CA THR A 75 -6.29 -23.65 7.48
C THR A 75 -5.81 -23.00 6.19
N GLN A 76 -6.73 -22.39 5.46
CA GLN A 76 -6.47 -21.77 4.16
C GLN A 76 -6.98 -20.34 4.13
N VAL A 77 -6.15 -19.39 3.66
CA VAL A 77 -6.50 -17.97 3.54
C VAL A 77 -6.10 -17.44 2.17
N LEU A 78 -7.07 -16.87 1.48
CA LEU A 78 -6.86 -16.09 0.24
C LEU A 78 -6.72 -14.61 0.62
N SER A 79 -5.60 -14.01 0.28
CA SER A 79 -5.39 -12.57 0.45
C SER A 79 -5.29 -11.86 -0.88
N THR A 80 -5.94 -10.70 -0.99
CA THR A 80 -5.87 -9.81 -2.14
C THR A 80 -5.35 -8.44 -1.73
N THR A 81 -4.49 -7.85 -2.56
CA THR A 81 -3.97 -6.49 -2.36
C THR A 81 -4.50 -5.58 -3.44
N THR A 82 -5.01 -4.41 -3.04
CA THR A 82 -5.44 -3.32 -3.90
C THR A 82 -4.62 -2.07 -3.58
N LEU A 83 -4.10 -1.42 -4.62
CA LEU A 83 -3.39 -0.15 -4.54
C LEU A 83 -4.31 0.95 -5.02
N GLY A 84 -4.36 2.06 -4.29
CA GLY A 84 -5.17 3.23 -4.62
C GLY A 84 -4.36 4.53 -4.55
N ALA A 85 -4.95 5.65 -4.96
CA ALA A 85 -4.38 6.97 -4.77
C ALA A 85 -4.29 7.31 -3.27
N LEU A 86 -3.47 8.28 -2.88
CA LEU A 86 -3.34 8.68 -1.47
C LEU A 86 -4.67 9.16 -0.88
N ASN A 87 -5.50 9.82 -1.67
CA ASN A 87 -6.84 10.27 -1.26
C ASN A 87 -7.88 9.14 -1.13
N ASP A 88 -7.55 7.90 -1.52
CA ASP A 88 -8.38 6.71 -1.27
C ASP A 88 -8.15 6.13 0.15
N ASN A 89 -7.39 6.83 1.02
CA ASN A 89 -7.13 6.44 2.39
C ASN A 89 -8.45 6.38 3.22
N GLN A 90 -8.42 5.60 4.29
CA GLN A 90 -9.54 5.56 5.22
C GLN A 90 -9.51 6.81 6.10
N ILE A 91 -10.56 7.62 6.03
CA ILE A 91 -10.76 8.75 6.94
C ILE A 91 -11.20 8.20 8.30
N ILE A 92 -10.55 8.66 9.36
CA ILE A 92 -10.86 8.31 10.75
C ILE A 92 -11.46 9.55 11.41
N ASP A 93 -12.75 9.46 11.73
CA ASP A 93 -13.49 10.51 12.44
C ASP A 93 -13.84 10.01 13.84
N ASP A 94 -12.85 10.03 14.73
CA ASP A 94 -12.99 9.65 16.12
C ASP A 94 -12.25 10.64 17.06
N LEU A 95 -12.09 10.29 18.33
CA LEU A 95 -11.43 11.15 19.32
C LEU A 95 -9.90 11.03 19.32
N THR A 96 -9.31 10.28 18.39
CA THR A 96 -7.86 10.13 18.27
C THR A 96 -7.26 11.26 17.44
N VAL A 97 -5.94 11.42 17.51
CA VAL A 97 -5.19 12.41 16.70
C VAL A 97 -4.85 11.90 15.30
N VAL A 98 -5.33 10.70 14.93
CA VAL A 98 -5.07 10.09 13.62
C VAL A 98 -6.27 10.38 12.73
N ASP A 99 -6.08 11.25 11.74
CA ASP A 99 -7.14 11.68 10.82
C ASP A 99 -7.38 10.70 9.67
N SER A 100 -6.37 9.91 9.31
CA SER A 100 -6.48 8.99 8.18
C SER A 100 -5.53 7.79 8.30
N LYS A 101 -5.85 6.75 7.55
CA LYS A 101 -5.11 5.49 7.55
C LYS A 101 -4.85 5.02 6.13
N ARG A 102 -3.58 4.97 5.74
CA ARG A 102 -3.10 4.59 4.42
C ARG A 102 -3.10 3.07 4.18
N PHE A 103 -2.86 2.30 5.23
CA PHE A 103 -2.84 0.85 5.17
C PHE A 103 -4.02 0.25 5.91
N MET A 104 -4.71 -0.68 5.25
CA MET A 104 -5.84 -1.42 5.79
C MET A 104 -5.61 -2.91 5.57
N HIS A 105 -5.81 -3.71 6.64
CA HIS A 105 -5.83 -5.17 6.55
C HIS A 105 -7.19 -5.67 7.06
N HIS A 106 -8.07 -6.01 6.12
CA HIS A 106 -9.39 -6.53 6.42
C HIS A 106 -9.34 -8.06 6.49
N TYR A 107 -10.06 -8.62 7.43
CA TYR A 107 -10.13 -10.05 7.68
C TYR A 107 -11.58 -10.50 7.72
N ASN A 108 -11.92 -11.51 6.93
CA ASN A 108 -13.24 -12.09 6.84
C ASN A 108 -13.20 -13.57 7.26
N PHE A 109 -14.14 -13.95 8.14
CA PHE A 109 -14.28 -15.31 8.64
C PHE A 109 -15.72 -15.80 8.44
N PRO A 110 -16.08 -16.16 7.20
CA PRO A 110 -17.43 -16.60 6.88
C PRO A 110 -17.73 -17.98 7.50
N PRO A 111 -19.01 -18.29 7.82
CA PRO A 111 -19.39 -19.55 8.47
C PRO A 111 -18.91 -20.80 7.73
N TYR A 112 -18.86 -20.77 6.42
CA TYR A 112 -18.45 -21.93 5.61
C TYR A 112 -17.01 -22.38 5.88
N CYS A 113 -16.12 -21.47 6.35
CA CYS A 113 -14.71 -21.83 6.59
C CYS A 113 -14.52 -22.84 7.74
N VAL A 114 -15.54 -23.04 8.57
CA VAL A 114 -15.61 -24.07 9.60
C VAL A 114 -16.71 -25.10 9.35
N GLY A 115 -17.22 -25.18 8.11
CA GLY A 115 -18.27 -26.12 7.71
C GLY A 115 -19.67 -25.79 8.25
N GLU A 116 -19.90 -24.56 8.70
CA GLU A 116 -21.15 -24.11 9.27
C GLU A 116 -21.98 -23.31 8.25
N THR A 117 -23.29 -23.29 8.48
CA THR A 117 -24.21 -22.38 7.79
C THR A 117 -24.50 -21.19 8.71
N GLY A 118 -24.55 -19.99 8.16
CA GLY A 118 -24.81 -18.81 8.96
C GLY A 118 -25.08 -17.57 8.10
N ARG A 119 -25.49 -16.49 8.74
CA ARG A 119 -25.73 -15.21 8.09
C ARG A 119 -24.40 -14.54 7.74
N MET A 120 -24.22 -14.17 6.49
CA MET A 120 -23.15 -13.29 6.04
C MET A 120 -23.57 -11.83 6.33
N GLY A 121 -22.73 -11.08 7.01
CA GLY A 121 -23.04 -9.71 7.43
C GLY A 121 -21.78 -8.88 7.65
N ASN A 122 -21.89 -7.81 8.43
CA ASN A 122 -20.73 -7.01 8.82
C ASN A 122 -19.77 -7.83 9.69
N PRO A 123 -18.46 -7.55 9.63
CA PRO A 123 -17.46 -8.21 10.46
C PRO A 123 -17.80 -8.11 11.95
N GLY A 124 -17.72 -9.24 12.64
CA GLY A 124 -17.88 -9.30 14.11
C GLY A 124 -16.62 -8.82 14.84
N ARG A 125 -16.70 -8.73 16.17
CA ARG A 125 -15.56 -8.28 17.02
C ARG A 125 -14.31 -9.14 16.83
N ARG A 126 -14.48 -10.46 16.62
CA ARG A 126 -13.35 -11.38 16.39
C ARG A 126 -12.64 -11.04 15.08
N GLU A 127 -13.40 -10.80 14.01
CA GLU A 127 -12.85 -10.45 12.69
C GLU A 127 -12.12 -9.11 12.73
N ILE A 128 -12.70 -8.11 13.41
CA ILE A 128 -12.05 -6.80 13.62
C ILE A 128 -10.74 -6.96 14.40
N GLY A 129 -10.73 -7.75 15.48
CA GLY A 129 -9.54 -8.01 16.29
C GLY A 129 -8.43 -8.74 15.52
N HIS A 130 -8.80 -9.75 14.73
CA HIS A 130 -7.86 -10.49 13.88
C HIS A 130 -7.30 -9.60 12.76
N GLY A 131 -8.14 -8.79 12.12
CA GLY A 131 -7.70 -7.80 11.14
C GLY A 131 -6.72 -6.78 11.73
N ALA A 132 -7.02 -6.25 12.91
CA ALA A 132 -6.17 -5.30 13.61
C ALA A 132 -4.80 -5.90 14.01
N LEU A 133 -4.75 -7.20 14.37
CA LEU A 133 -3.50 -7.90 14.62
C LEU A 133 -2.66 -8.02 13.35
N GLY A 134 -3.27 -8.43 12.23
CA GLY A 134 -2.60 -8.54 10.93
C GLY A 134 -2.09 -7.19 10.44
N GLU A 135 -2.90 -6.15 10.61
CA GLU A 135 -2.52 -4.80 10.24
C GLU A 135 -1.29 -4.31 11.02
N ARG A 136 -1.27 -4.47 12.35
CA ARG A 136 -0.10 -4.12 13.18
C ARG A 136 1.15 -4.88 12.77
N ALA A 137 1.00 -6.18 12.44
CA ALA A 137 2.11 -7.02 12.03
C ALA A 137 2.73 -6.55 10.71
N LEU A 138 1.91 -6.19 9.72
CA LEU A 138 2.33 -5.82 8.38
C LEU A 138 2.75 -4.35 8.27
N ALA A 139 2.11 -3.45 9.03
CA ALA A 139 2.41 -2.01 8.99
C ALA A 139 3.88 -1.69 9.28
N GLN A 140 4.55 -2.51 10.12
CA GLN A 140 5.96 -2.30 10.50
C GLN A 140 6.94 -2.45 9.32
N VAL A 141 6.56 -3.20 8.31
CA VAL A 141 7.42 -3.50 7.16
C VAL A 141 7.04 -2.74 5.89
N LEU A 142 5.99 -1.94 5.92
CA LEU A 142 5.60 -1.15 4.76
C LEU A 142 6.61 -0.04 4.45
N PRO A 143 6.75 0.33 3.17
CA PRO A 143 7.53 1.49 2.76
C PRO A 143 6.88 2.79 3.24
N SER A 144 7.65 3.87 3.31
CA SER A 144 7.15 5.20 3.57
C SER A 144 6.25 5.72 2.43
N VAL A 145 5.53 6.82 2.65
CA VAL A 145 4.70 7.45 1.60
C VAL A 145 5.58 7.99 0.47
N GLU A 146 6.78 8.47 0.80
CA GLU A 146 7.73 9.02 -0.16
C GLU A 146 8.29 7.93 -1.08
N GLU A 147 8.53 6.72 -0.54
CA GLU A 147 9.04 5.58 -1.30
C GLU A 147 7.97 4.90 -2.13
N PHE A 148 6.73 4.84 -1.61
CA PHE A 148 5.62 4.15 -2.27
C PHE A 148 4.30 4.88 -2.01
N PRO A 149 3.95 5.91 -2.81
CA PRO A 149 2.85 6.85 -2.56
C PRO A 149 1.47 6.28 -2.91
N TYR A 150 1.15 5.10 -2.40
CA TYR A 150 -0.14 4.43 -2.57
C TYR A 150 -0.86 4.26 -1.24
N THR A 151 -2.17 4.35 -1.27
CA THR A 151 -3.03 3.70 -0.28
C THR A 151 -3.05 2.22 -0.56
N ILE A 152 -2.87 1.40 0.46
CA ILE A 152 -2.73 -0.04 0.35
C ILE A 152 -3.85 -0.71 1.15
N ARG A 153 -4.63 -1.55 0.50
CA ARG A 153 -5.68 -2.34 1.14
C ARG A 153 -5.44 -3.82 0.88
N THR A 154 -5.28 -4.61 1.94
CA THR A 154 -5.30 -6.07 1.88
C THR A 154 -6.61 -6.59 2.44
N VAL A 155 -7.18 -7.62 1.80
CA VAL A 155 -8.37 -8.33 2.27
C VAL A 155 -8.01 -9.80 2.35
N ALA A 156 -8.11 -10.37 3.55
CA ALA A 156 -7.86 -11.77 3.83
C ALA A 156 -9.19 -12.50 4.06
N ASP A 157 -9.57 -13.35 3.12
CA ASP A 157 -10.75 -14.20 3.18
C ASP A 157 -10.34 -15.61 3.64
N VAL A 158 -10.85 -16.03 4.79
CA VAL A 158 -10.60 -17.38 5.30
C VAL A 158 -11.45 -18.36 4.54
N MET A 159 -10.80 -19.26 3.79
CA MET A 159 -11.47 -20.28 2.97
C MET A 159 -11.77 -21.53 3.78
N GLU A 160 -10.86 -21.91 4.68
CA GLU A 160 -10.98 -23.04 5.60
C GLU A 160 -10.20 -22.75 6.87
N SER A 161 -10.67 -23.23 8.03
CA SER A 161 -10.01 -22.98 9.31
C SER A 161 -10.10 -24.15 10.28
N ASN A 162 -8.95 -24.64 10.70
CA ASN A 162 -8.76 -25.50 11.87
C ASN A 162 -7.72 -24.89 12.81
N GLY A 163 -7.98 -23.66 13.29
CA GLY A 163 -7.11 -22.93 14.22
C GLY A 163 -6.11 -21.99 13.55
N SER A 164 -5.88 -20.86 14.21
CA SER A 164 -4.90 -19.82 13.87
C SER A 164 -4.97 -19.24 12.46
N SER A 165 -6.20 -18.99 11.97
CA SER A 165 -6.44 -18.35 10.68
C SER A 165 -5.93 -16.90 10.62
N SER A 166 -5.88 -16.17 11.77
CA SER A 166 -5.29 -14.83 11.82
C SER A 166 -3.79 -14.81 11.46
N GLN A 167 -3.03 -15.82 11.89
CA GLN A 167 -1.62 -15.92 11.53
C GLN A 167 -1.42 -16.35 10.07
N ALA A 168 -2.28 -17.20 9.56
CA ALA A 168 -2.32 -17.51 8.13
C ALA A 168 -2.66 -16.27 7.27
N SER A 169 -3.54 -15.37 7.76
CA SER A 169 -3.86 -14.12 7.07
C SER A 169 -2.67 -13.17 6.97
N ILE A 170 -1.77 -13.15 7.97
CA ILE A 170 -0.51 -12.38 7.92
C ILE A 170 0.42 -12.96 6.85
N CYS A 171 0.57 -14.27 6.79
CA CYS A 171 1.38 -14.93 5.76
C CYS A 171 0.85 -14.66 4.36
N ALA A 172 -0.46 -14.88 4.12
CA ALA A 172 -1.11 -14.57 2.85
C ALA A 172 -1.03 -13.08 2.50
N GLY A 173 -1.23 -12.19 3.50
CA GLY A 173 -1.12 -10.75 3.37
C GLY A 173 0.27 -10.30 2.93
N THR A 174 1.32 -10.83 3.56
CA THR A 174 2.71 -10.60 3.17
C THR A 174 2.95 -10.96 1.70
N MET A 175 2.56 -12.16 1.30
CA MET A 175 2.75 -12.64 -0.07
C MET A 175 1.94 -11.84 -1.09
N SER A 176 0.69 -11.44 -0.75
CA SER A 176 -0.14 -10.63 -1.63
C SER A 176 0.41 -9.21 -1.80
N LEU A 177 1.02 -8.62 -0.76
CA LEU A 177 1.75 -7.35 -0.84
C LEU A 177 2.98 -7.47 -1.77
N MET A 178 3.78 -8.52 -1.61
CA MET A 178 4.93 -8.79 -2.49
C MET A 178 4.50 -9.02 -3.93
N ALA A 179 3.42 -9.77 -4.16
CA ALA A 179 2.84 -10.00 -5.48
C ALA A 179 2.28 -8.71 -6.13
N ALA A 180 1.80 -7.77 -5.32
CA ALA A 180 1.36 -6.45 -5.78
C ALA A 180 2.52 -5.49 -6.10
N GLY A 181 3.77 -5.86 -5.80
CA GLY A 181 4.94 -5.01 -6.00
C GLY A 181 5.14 -3.97 -4.90
N VAL A 182 4.52 -4.14 -3.73
CA VAL A 182 4.78 -3.27 -2.57
C VAL A 182 6.19 -3.59 -2.03
N PRO A 183 7.13 -2.63 -2.01
CA PRO A 183 8.51 -2.87 -1.58
C PRO A 183 8.60 -2.93 -0.05
N ILE A 184 8.05 -4.01 0.54
CA ILE A 184 8.13 -4.24 1.97
C ILE A 184 9.59 -4.41 2.42
N LYS A 185 9.92 -3.92 3.62
CA LYS A 185 11.29 -3.98 4.18
C LYS A 185 11.77 -5.40 4.43
N ALA A 186 10.86 -6.28 4.81
CA ALA A 186 11.11 -7.71 5.03
C ALA A 186 9.78 -8.48 5.03
N PRO A 187 9.76 -9.77 4.64
CA PRO A 187 8.58 -10.60 4.74
C PRO A 187 8.25 -10.93 6.19
N VAL A 188 6.95 -11.04 6.49
CA VAL A 188 6.43 -11.34 7.83
C VAL A 188 5.69 -12.68 7.78
N ALA A 189 6.04 -13.60 8.67
CA ALA A 189 5.27 -14.80 8.93
C ALA A 189 4.65 -14.77 10.33
N GLY A 190 3.55 -15.48 10.49
CA GLY A 190 2.84 -15.59 11.76
C GLY A 190 2.60 -17.05 12.16
N ILE A 191 2.71 -17.33 13.46
CA ILE A 191 2.45 -18.62 14.08
C ILE A 191 1.67 -18.46 15.38
N ALA A 192 0.89 -19.48 15.77
CA ALA A 192 0.28 -19.57 17.09
C ALA A 192 0.90 -20.71 17.89
N MET A 193 1.31 -20.37 19.09
CA MET A 193 1.84 -21.27 20.10
C MET A 193 0.76 -21.58 21.13
N GLY A 194 0.75 -22.77 21.66
CA GLY A 194 -0.12 -23.19 22.75
C GLY A 194 0.65 -23.59 24.00
N LEU A 195 -0.09 -23.72 25.08
CA LEU A 195 0.41 -24.24 26.35
C LEU A 195 -0.63 -25.19 26.93
N ILE A 196 -0.17 -26.35 27.37
CA ILE A 196 -0.93 -27.23 28.27
C ILE A 196 -0.11 -27.34 29.55
N MET A 197 -0.74 -27.05 30.68
CA MET A 197 -0.10 -27.02 32.00
C MET A 197 -0.93 -27.83 32.99
N ASP A 198 -0.26 -28.59 33.83
CA ASP A 198 -0.86 -29.28 34.96
C ASP A 198 -0.43 -28.55 36.25
N ASP A 199 -1.39 -27.85 36.85
CA ASP A 199 -1.17 -27.03 38.04
C ASP A 199 -0.74 -27.87 39.25
N ASP A 200 -1.19 -29.11 39.34
CA ASP A 200 -0.92 -29.98 40.49
C ASP A 200 0.54 -30.52 40.45
N SER A 201 1.02 -30.90 39.29
CA SER A 201 2.39 -31.42 39.12
C SER A 201 3.43 -30.36 38.72
N GLY A 202 2.95 -29.19 38.25
CA GLY A 202 3.79 -28.15 37.67
C GLY A 202 4.42 -28.53 36.31
N LYS A 203 3.99 -29.64 35.70
CA LYS A 203 4.41 -30.03 34.37
C LYS A 203 3.72 -29.18 33.31
N TYR A 204 4.40 -28.86 32.24
CA TYR A 204 3.84 -28.14 31.10
C TYR A 204 4.40 -28.64 29.77
N THR A 205 3.72 -28.30 28.70
CA THR A 205 4.16 -28.52 27.32
C THR A 205 3.78 -27.32 26.47
N VAL A 206 4.77 -26.70 25.81
CA VAL A 206 4.58 -25.68 24.80
C VAL A 206 4.36 -26.38 23.46
N LEU A 207 3.31 -25.95 22.72
CA LEU A 207 2.93 -26.50 21.43
C LEU A 207 3.17 -25.47 20.33
N THR A 208 3.76 -25.92 19.23
CA THR A 208 3.92 -25.13 18.02
C THR A 208 2.79 -25.38 17.05
N ASP A 209 2.23 -24.34 16.43
CA ASP A 209 1.16 -24.42 15.43
C ASP A 209 -0.09 -25.15 15.95
N ILE A 210 -0.75 -24.56 16.92
CA ILE A 210 -1.95 -25.15 17.52
C ILE A 210 -3.11 -25.22 16.54
N GLN A 211 -3.84 -26.33 16.57
CA GLN A 211 -5.12 -26.51 15.90
C GLN A 211 -6.30 -26.16 16.82
N GLY A 212 -7.53 -26.15 16.25
CA GLY A 212 -8.72 -25.69 16.98
C GLY A 212 -8.99 -26.43 18.29
N MET A 213 -8.74 -27.75 18.36
CA MET A 213 -8.91 -28.54 19.59
C MET A 213 -7.88 -28.14 20.66
N GLU A 214 -6.65 -27.91 20.29
CA GLU A 214 -5.56 -27.49 21.20
C GLU A 214 -5.73 -26.04 21.67
N ASP A 215 -6.27 -25.14 20.83
CA ASP A 215 -6.70 -23.81 21.24
C ASP A 215 -7.85 -23.88 22.25
N HIS A 216 -8.84 -24.74 22.01
CA HIS A 216 -10.01 -24.87 22.88
C HIS A 216 -9.68 -25.45 24.26
N PHE A 217 -8.88 -26.50 24.32
CA PHE A 217 -8.55 -27.21 25.57
C PHE A 217 -7.24 -26.72 26.22
N GLY A 218 -6.46 -25.88 25.52
CA GLY A 218 -5.19 -25.35 26.01
C GLY A 218 -5.36 -24.19 26.99
N ASP A 219 -4.28 -23.85 27.66
CA ASP A 219 -4.18 -22.83 28.70
C ASP A 219 -3.65 -21.50 28.19
N MET A 220 -3.06 -21.47 26.97
CA MET A 220 -2.55 -20.30 26.31
C MET A 220 -2.74 -20.41 24.79
N ASP A 221 -3.16 -19.31 24.16
CA ASP A 221 -3.07 -19.03 22.73
C ASP A 221 -2.13 -17.83 22.54
N PHE A 222 -0.90 -18.10 22.09
CA PHE A 222 0.12 -17.07 21.94
C PHE A 222 0.50 -16.90 20.48
N LYS A 223 0.03 -15.82 19.88
CA LYS A 223 0.24 -15.48 18.47
C LYS A 223 1.45 -14.58 18.32
N VAL A 224 2.41 -14.99 17.48
CA VAL A 224 3.66 -14.27 17.23
C VAL A 224 3.83 -14.09 15.74
N ALA A 225 3.90 -12.84 15.29
CA ALA A 225 4.22 -12.48 13.92
C ALA A 225 5.56 -11.73 13.87
N GLY A 226 6.33 -11.92 12.82
CA GLY A 226 7.59 -11.21 12.65
C GLY A 226 8.37 -11.62 11.41
N THR A 227 9.45 -10.88 11.20
CA THR A 227 10.46 -11.12 10.17
C THR A 227 11.55 -12.06 10.66
N THR A 228 12.57 -12.31 9.85
CA THR A 228 13.80 -12.98 10.29
C THR A 228 14.53 -12.22 11.41
N ASN A 229 14.40 -10.90 11.45
CA ASN A 229 15.16 -10.04 12.35
C ASN A 229 14.45 -9.75 13.69
N GLY A 230 13.12 -9.91 13.75
CA GLY A 230 12.40 -9.59 14.98
C GLY A 230 10.90 -9.75 14.86
N ILE A 231 10.22 -9.51 15.99
CA ILE A 231 8.77 -9.59 16.14
C ILE A 231 8.16 -8.27 15.70
N THR A 232 7.10 -8.34 14.88
CA THR A 232 6.34 -7.16 14.42
C THR A 232 5.01 -7.01 15.14
N ALA A 233 4.41 -8.13 15.60
CA ALA A 233 3.23 -8.11 16.46
C ALA A 233 3.13 -9.39 17.29
N LEU A 234 2.53 -9.27 18.45
CA LEU A 234 2.18 -10.41 19.29
C LEU A 234 0.81 -10.18 19.96
N GLN A 235 0.14 -11.30 20.25
CA GLN A 235 -1.09 -11.33 21.04
C GLN A 235 -1.06 -12.60 21.89
N MET A 236 -1.33 -12.45 23.17
CA MET A 236 -1.44 -13.57 24.10
C MET A 236 -2.80 -13.57 24.76
N ASP A 237 -3.41 -14.75 24.79
CA ASP A 237 -4.60 -15.04 25.57
C ASP A 237 -4.29 -16.22 26.49
N ILE A 238 -4.44 -16.04 27.80
CA ILE A 238 -4.15 -17.07 28.81
C ILE A 238 -5.41 -17.36 29.64
N LYS A 239 -5.64 -18.63 29.92
CA LYS A 239 -6.77 -19.11 30.72
C LYS A 239 -6.33 -19.50 32.15
N VAL A 240 -5.05 -19.30 32.46
CA VAL A 240 -4.42 -19.53 33.76
C VAL A 240 -4.05 -18.21 34.43
N THR A 241 -3.73 -18.24 35.72
CA THR A 241 -3.42 -17.03 36.52
C THR A 241 -2.13 -16.34 36.11
N GLY A 242 -1.28 -16.99 35.31
CA GLY A 242 -0.03 -16.45 34.77
C GLY A 242 0.86 -17.54 34.21
N ILE A 243 1.88 -17.13 33.48
CA ILE A 243 2.93 -18.01 32.93
C ILE A 243 4.28 -17.58 33.49
N THR A 244 5.20 -18.54 33.64
CA THR A 244 6.56 -18.25 34.10
C THR A 244 7.42 -17.68 32.98
N LYS A 245 8.50 -16.98 33.34
CA LYS A 245 9.49 -16.49 32.39
C LYS A 245 10.05 -17.61 31.49
N ASN A 246 10.30 -18.79 32.04
CA ASN A 246 10.83 -19.92 31.29
C ASN A 246 9.87 -20.41 30.20
N ILE A 247 8.56 -20.50 30.52
CA ILE A 247 7.51 -20.86 29.53
C ILE A 247 7.49 -19.84 28.41
N PHE A 248 7.58 -18.55 28.77
CA PHE A 248 7.55 -17.46 27.76
C PHE A 248 8.79 -17.48 26.84
N GLU A 249 9.97 -17.67 27.39
CA GLU A 249 11.22 -17.80 26.64
C GLU A 249 11.21 -19.03 25.72
N GLU A 250 10.71 -20.18 26.18
CA GLU A 250 10.54 -21.39 25.38
C GLU A 250 9.55 -21.15 24.22
N ALA A 251 8.38 -20.58 24.52
CA ALA A 251 7.38 -20.29 23.51
C ALA A 251 7.89 -19.32 22.42
N LEU A 252 8.65 -18.30 22.81
CA LEU A 252 9.28 -17.38 21.86
C LEU A 252 10.35 -18.05 21.00
N ALA A 253 11.17 -18.92 21.58
CA ALA A 253 12.20 -19.65 20.85
C ALA A 253 11.59 -20.61 19.82
N GLN A 254 10.57 -21.39 20.22
CA GLN A 254 9.83 -22.25 19.29
C GLN A 254 9.10 -21.45 18.21
N ALA A 255 8.46 -20.34 18.58
CA ALA A 255 7.81 -19.44 17.62
C ALA A 255 8.78 -18.84 16.60
N HIS A 256 10.02 -18.55 17.02
CA HIS A 256 11.06 -18.06 16.11
C HIS A 256 11.45 -19.13 15.09
N LYS A 257 11.73 -20.36 15.54
CA LYS A 257 12.04 -21.50 14.67
C LYS A 257 10.93 -21.75 13.66
N ALA A 258 9.68 -21.81 14.14
CA ALA A 258 8.50 -22.04 13.30
C ALA A 258 8.29 -20.93 12.26
N ARG A 259 8.48 -19.66 12.62
CA ARG A 259 8.34 -18.55 11.68
C ARG A 259 9.39 -18.58 10.57
N LEU A 260 10.62 -19.00 10.88
CA LEU A 260 11.66 -19.15 9.86
C LEU A 260 11.29 -20.24 8.84
N GLU A 261 10.79 -21.38 9.29
CA GLU A 261 10.32 -22.45 8.41
C GLU A 261 9.15 -22.03 7.52
N ILE A 262 8.19 -21.25 8.07
CA ILE A 262 7.08 -20.67 7.30
C ILE A 262 7.62 -19.66 6.28
N LEU A 263 8.56 -18.79 6.67
CA LEU A 263 9.19 -17.83 5.76
C LEU A 263 9.91 -18.53 4.60
N ASP A 264 10.62 -19.62 4.86
CA ASP A 264 11.29 -20.40 3.81
C ASP A 264 10.29 -20.94 2.78
N ASN A 265 9.13 -21.45 3.22
CA ASN A 265 8.06 -21.88 2.32
C ASN A 265 7.47 -20.72 1.50
N MET A 266 7.20 -19.59 2.15
CA MET A 266 6.68 -18.39 1.47
C MET A 266 7.68 -17.84 0.44
N LEU A 267 8.95 -17.76 0.80
CA LEU A 267 10.03 -17.25 -0.05
C LEU A 267 10.39 -18.20 -1.21
N ALA A 268 10.15 -19.50 -1.06
CA ALA A 268 10.23 -20.45 -2.18
C ALA A 268 9.17 -20.16 -3.26
N CYS A 269 8.00 -19.60 -2.87
CA CYS A 269 6.94 -19.21 -3.79
C CYS A 269 7.18 -17.81 -4.39
N ILE A 270 7.52 -16.82 -3.55
CA ILE A 270 7.82 -15.44 -3.96
C ILE A 270 8.97 -14.90 -3.12
N SER A 271 10.19 -14.82 -3.71
CA SER A 271 11.42 -14.49 -3.00
C SER A 271 11.60 -13.00 -2.72
N GLU A 272 11.06 -12.14 -3.57
CA GLU A 272 11.17 -10.67 -3.45
C GLU A 272 9.89 -10.00 -3.95
N PRO A 273 9.58 -8.76 -3.51
CA PRO A 273 8.51 -7.98 -4.10
C PRO A 273 8.69 -7.79 -5.59
N ARG A 274 7.62 -7.86 -6.35
CA ARG A 274 7.66 -7.66 -7.81
C ARG A 274 8.12 -6.26 -8.14
N LYS A 275 8.98 -6.15 -9.15
CA LYS A 275 9.49 -4.86 -9.64
C LYS A 275 8.46 -4.09 -10.46
N GLN A 276 7.53 -4.79 -11.08
CA GLN A 276 6.46 -4.20 -11.88
C GLN A 276 5.12 -4.41 -11.19
N LEU A 277 4.35 -3.34 -11.12
CA LEU A 277 2.98 -3.39 -10.64
C LEU A 277 2.08 -4.14 -11.63
N SER A 278 0.96 -4.65 -11.14
CA SER A 278 -0.10 -5.19 -12.00
C SER A 278 -0.50 -4.17 -13.07
N PRO A 279 -0.81 -4.61 -14.30
CA PRO A 279 -1.32 -3.70 -15.34
C PRO A 279 -2.64 -3.01 -14.94
N TYR A 280 -3.35 -3.56 -13.96
CA TYR A 280 -4.58 -2.99 -13.41
C TYR A 280 -4.35 -2.02 -12.24
N ALA A 281 -3.15 -2.00 -11.67
CA ALA A 281 -2.81 -1.05 -10.61
C ALA A 281 -2.60 0.35 -11.20
N PRO A 282 -3.07 1.41 -10.51
CA PRO A 282 -2.82 2.77 -10.95
C PRO A 282 -1.32 3.05 -11.00
N LYS A 283 -0.84 3.61 -12.10
CA LYS A 283 0.53 4.11 -12.24
C LYS A 283 0.58 5.52 -11.65
N ILE A 284 1.76 5.93 -11.20
CA ILE A 284 1.98 7.22 -10.56
C ILE A 284 3.12 7.95 -11.24
N ALA A 285 2.94 9.26 -11.45
CA ALA A 285 4.04 10.19 -11.64
C ALA A 285 3.98 11.29 -10.57
N MET A 286 5.14 11.68 -10.09
CA MET A 286 5.28 12.80 -9.16
C MET A 286 6.06 13.92 -9.83
N MET A 287 5.67 15.16 -9.52
CA MET A 287 6.43 16.35 -9.88
C MET A 287 6.28 17.39 -8.77
N ASN A 288 7.26 18.29 -8.65
CA ASN A 288 7.18 19.41 -7.75
C ASN A 288 6.96 20.69 -8.57
N ILE A 289 6.05 21.53 -8.11
CA ILE A 289 5.80 22.86 -8.65
C ILE A 289 6.07 23.90 -7.55
N ASP A 290 6.28 25.15 -7.96
CA ASP A 290 6.35 26.26 -7.03
C ASP A 290 5.01 26.39 -6.29
N PRO A 291 4.97 26.44 -4.94
CA PRO A 291 3.74 26.64 -4.19
C PRO A 291 2.93 27.86 -4.61
N ASP A 292 3.60 28.95 -5.03
CA ASP A 292 2.94 30.15 -5.53
C ASP A 292 2.18 29.90 -6.85
N LYS A 293 2.52 28.82 -7.58
CA LYS A 293 1.90 28.40 -8.84
C LYS A 293 0.74 27.42 -8.68
N ILE A 294 0.47 26.91 -7.48
CA ILE A 294 -0.65 25.99 -7.21
C ILE A 294 -1.97 26.61 -7.68
N LYS A 295 -2.16 27.92 -7.40
CA LYS A 295 -3.38 28.65 -7.81
C LYS A 295 -3.55 28.73 -9.32
N ASP A 296 -2.45 28.78 -10.08
CA ASP A 296 -2.47 28.82 -11.55
C ASP A 296 -2.89 27.46 -12.11
N VAL A 297 -2.42 26.36 -11.51
CA VAL A 297 -2.77 24.97 -11.89
C VAL A 297 -4.21 24.64 -11.55
N ILE A 298 -4.69 25.04 -10.37
CA ILE A 298 -6.09 24.83 -9.96
C ILE A 298 -7.02 25.72 -10.80
N GLY A 299 -6.65 26.96 -11.02
CA GLY A 299 -7.45 27.96 -11.73
C GLY A 299 -8.66 28.45 -10.93
N PRO A 300 -9.34 29.52 -11.40
CA PRO A 300 -10.53 30.06 -10.75
C PRO A 300 -11.64 29.02 -10.60
N GLY A 301 -12.03 28.71 -9.35
CA GLY A 301 -13.06 27.70 -9.05
C GLY A 301 -12.73 26.29 -9.51
N GLY A 302 -11.44 25.93 -9.64
CA GLY A 302 -11.00 24.62 -10.09
C GLY A 302 -11.09 24.38 -11.60
N LYS A 303 -11.32 25.43 -12.40
CA LYS A 303 -11.59 25.29 -13.85
C LYS A 303 -10.42 24.65 -14.60
N MET A 304 -9.18 25.09 -14.31
CA MET A 304 -8.01 24.64 -15.05
C MET A 304 -7.69 23.17 -14.75
N ILE A 305 -7.69 22.78 -13.47
CA ILE A 305 -7.43 21.39 -13.09
C ILE A 305 -8.51 20.43 -13.62
N ASN A 306 -9.78 20.86 -13.61
CA ASN A 306 -10.87 20.07 -14.18
C ASN A 306 -10.75 19.92 -15.70
N GLU A 307 -10.21 20.91 -16.39
CA GLU A 307 -9.92 20.83 -17.83
C GLU A 307 -8.80 19.84 -18.12
N ILE A 308 -7.72 19.85 -17.32
CA ILE A 308 -6.65 18.85 -17.43
C ILE A 308 -7.20 17.44 -17.20
N ILE A 309 -8.00 17.23 -16.13
CA ILE A 309 -8.63 15.96 -15.81
C ILE A 309 -9.48 15.45 -16.98
N ALA A 310 -10.33 16.32 -17.55
CA ALA A 310 -11.21 15.97 -18.66
C ALA A 310 -10.45 15.63 -19.96
N GLN A 311 -9.34 16.36 -20.25
CA GLN A 311 -8.52 16.12 -21.44
C GLN A 311 -7.59 14.90 -21.32
N CYS A 312 -7.39 14.41 -20.10
CA CYS A 312 -6.51 13.28 -19.76
C CYS A 312 -7.29 12.09 -19.17
N ASP A 313 -8.40 11.71 -19.81
CA ASP A 313 -9.18 10.51 -19.51
C ASP A 313 -9.54 10.34 -18.03
N ASN A 314 -9.94 11.40 -17.37
CA ASN A 314 -10.28 11.45 -15.94
C ASN A 314 -9.12 11.04 -15.01
N VAL A 315 -7.90 11.42 -15.36
CA VAL A 315 -6.73 11.27 -14.50
C VAL A 315 -6.99 11.84 -13.10
N LYS A 316 -6.52 11.16 -12.06
CA LYS A 316 -6.55 11.71 -10.69
C LYS A 316 -5.30 12.55 -10.46
N ILE A 317 -5.47 13.74 -9.91
CA ILE A 317 -4.37 14.68 -9.61
C ILE A 317 -4.54 15.16 -8.16
N ASP A 318 -3.52 14.94 -7.35
CA ASP A 318 -3.43 15.44 -5.98
C ASP A 318 -2.33 16.49 -5.92
N ILE A 319 -2.59 17.62 -5.26
CA ILE A 319 -1.64 18.72 -5.08
C ILE A 319 -1.61 19.08 -3.61
N ASP A 320 -0.44 18.92 -3.00
CA ASP A 320 -0.19 19.31 -1.61
C ASP A 320 0.20 20.79 -1.51
N ASP A 321 0.03 21.39 -0.33
CA ASP A 321 0.31 22.82 -0.09
C ASP A 321 1.80 23.19 -0.28
N ASP A 322 2.70 22.21 -0.21
CA ASP A 322 4.14 22.36 -0.46
C ASP A 322 4.53 22.31 -1.94
N GLY A 323 3.54 22.14 -2.84
CA GLY A 323 3.74 22.08 -4.29
C GLY A 323 4.05 20.69 -4.84
N LYS A 324 3.93 19.62 -4.06
CA LYS A 324 4.03 18.25 -4.54
C LYS A 324 2.77 17.87 -5.30
N VAL A 325 2.93 17.51 -6.56
CA VAL A 325 1.84 17.04 -7.45
C VAL A 325 2.01 15.56 -7.68
N VAL A 326 0.96 14.78 -7.42
CA VAL A 326 0.90 13.34 -7.67
C VAL A 326 -0.20 13.05 -8.67
N ILE A 327 0.14 12.37 -9.76
CA ILE A 327 -0.75 12.08 -10.89
C ILE A 327 -0.92 10.58 -11.00
N TYR A 328 -2.17 10.10 -11.04
CA TYR A 328 -2.51 8.68 -11.07
C TYR A 328 -3.36 8.34 -12.29
N HIS A 329 -2.97 7.33 -13.04
CA HIS A 329 -3.78 6.74 -14.11
C HIS A 329 -3.31 5.32 -14.45
N ASN A 330 -4.15 4.51 -15.11
CA ASN A 330 -3.78 3.16 -15.55
C ASN A 330 -2.88 3.17 -16.80
N ASP A 331 -2.92 4.25 -17.57
CA ASP A 331 -2.11 4.46 -18.76
C ASP A 331 -1.01 5.50 -18.51
N TYR A 332 0.23 5.16 -18.88
CA TYR A 332 1.37 6.01 -18.63
C TYR A 332 1.43 7.22 -19.56
N ASP A 333 0.97 7.07 -20.81
CA ASP A 333 0.97 8.17 -21.80
C ASP A 333 0.01 9.28 -21.37
N THR A 334 -1.12 8.89 -20.76
CA THR A 334 -2.08 9.82 -20.17
C THR A 334 -1.49 10.61 -19.00
N ILE A 335 -0.70 9.95 -18.16
CA ILE A 335 0.01 10.60 -17.04
C ILE A 335 1.03 11.62 -17.57
N GLU A 336 1.86 11.24 -18.55
CA GLU A 336 2.86 12.15 -19.13
C GLU A 336 2.20 13.35 -19.82
N LYS A 337 1.05 13.15 -20.48
CA LYS A 337 0.26 14.24 -21.03
C LYS A 337 -0.22 15.23 -19.95
N ALA A 338 -0.77 14.72 -18.86
CA ALA A 338 -1.22 15.57 -17.74
C ALA A 338 -0.05 16.32 -17.10
N LYS A 339 1.09 15.65 -16.91
CA LYS A 339 2.32 16.23 -16.39
C LYS A 339 2.86 17.33 -17.28
N GLN A 340 2.82 17.13 -18.61
CA GLN A 340 3.22 18.15 -19.57
C GLN A 340 2.31 19.37 -19.50
N MET A 341 0.98 19.17 -19.43
CA MET A 341 0.01 20.28 -19.30
C MET A 341 0.25 21.10 -18.03
N ILE A 342 0.52 20.43 -16.90
CA ILE A 342 0.85 21.14 -15.64
C ILE A 342 2.19 21.88 -15.80
N SER A 343 3.21 21.26 -16.39
CA SER A 343 4.51 21.88 -16.63
C SER A 343 4.40 23.15 -17.50
N ASP A 344 3.53 23.12 -18.50
CA ASP A 344 3.31 24.27 -19.38
C ASP A 344 2.63 25.44 -18.64
N ILE A 345 1.76 25.15 -17.67
CA ILE A 345 1.10 26.18 -16.84
C ILE A 345 2.10 26.83 -15.88
N VAL A 346 2.95 26.01 -15.21
CA VAL A 346 3.88 26.50 -14.19
C VAL A 346 5.21 26.99 -14.75
N ARG A 347 5.39 26.84 -16.06
CA ARG A 347 6.63 27.23 -16.73
C ARG A 347 6.95 28.71 -16.51
N VAL A 348 8.17 29.01 -16.10
CA VAL A 348 8.68 30.36 -15.92
C VAL A 348 9.87 30.55 -16.83
N ALA A 349 9.88 31.62 -17.60
CA ALA A 349 11.03 31.98 -18.43
C ALA A 349 12.23 32.35 -17.54
N LYS A 350 13.41 31.90 -17.92
CA LYS A 350 14.67 32.25 -17.26
C LYS A 350 15.55 33.05 -18.19
N VAL A 351 16.37 33.95 -17.60
CA VAL A 351 17.39 34.68 -18.38
C VAL A 351 18.33 33.68 -19.03
N GLY A 352 18.50 33.77 -20.35
CA GLY A 352 19.30 32.85 -21.15
C GLY A 352 18.50 31.84 -21.97
N ASP A 353 17.22 31.62 -21.64
CA ASP A 353 16.37 30.70 -22.39
C ASP A 353 16.13 31.20 -23.84
N VAL A 354 15.97 30.26 -24.76
CA VAL A 354 15.69 30.52 -26.17
C VAL A 354 14.34 29.95 -26.53
N TYR A 355 13.51 30.75 -27.22
CA TYR A 355 12.17 30.38 -27.65
C TYR A 355 11.94 30.71 -29.11
N ALA A 356 11.27 29.82 -29.82
CA ALA A 356 10.62 30.14 -31.10
C ALA A 356 9.30 30.84 -30.79
N ALA A 357 9.32 32.15 -30.74
CA ALA A 357 8.21 32.99 -30.26
C ALA A 357 7.38 33.58 -31.39
N LYS A 358 6.05 33.55 -31.23
CA LYS A 358 5.12 34.08 -32.18
C LYS A 358 4.85 35.54 -31.92
N VAL A 359 4.95 36.41 -32.93
CA VAL A 359 4.60 37.83 -32.84
C VAL A 359 3.08 37.99 -32.65
N VAL A 360 2.68 38.50 -31.49
CA VAL A 360 1.27 38.68 -31.11
C VAL A 360 0.78 40.14 -31.19
N ARG A 361 1.71 41.12 -31.09
CA ARG A 361 1.40 42.53 -31.17
C ARG A 361 2.62 43.36 -31.64
N LEU A 362 2.42 44.30 -32.49
CA LEU A 362 3.41 45.25 -32.96
C LEU A 362 3.19 46.62 -32.32
N GLU A 363 4.26 47.28 -31.90
CA GLU A 363 4.29 48.61 -31.33
C GLU A 363 5.47 49.41 -31.94
N LYS A 364 5.39 50.77 -31.92
CA LYS A 364 6.45 51.60 -32.50
C LYS A 364 7.86 51.35 -31.91
N PHE A 365 7.94 50.86 -30.64
CA PHE A 365 9.18 50.63 -29.93
C PHE A 365 9.64 49.15 -29.95
N GLY A 366 8.81 48.24 -30.50
CA GLY A 366 9.15 46.82 -30.54
C GLY A 366 7.95 45.92 -30.82
N ALA A 367 8.11 44.62 -30.65
CA ALA A 367 7.07 43.64 -30.80
C ALA A 367 6.86 42.89 -29.50
N PHE A 368 5.64 42.52 -29.17
CA PHE A 368 5.33 41.53 -28.16
C PHE A 368 5.28 40.18 -28.84
N VAL A 369 6.05 39.24 -28.28
CA VAL A 369 6.19 37.90 -28.81
C VAL A 369 5.76 36.90 -27.74
N ASN A 370 4.87 36.00 -28.10
CA ASN A 370 4.42 34.95 -27.18
C ASN A 370 5.49 33.84 -27.09
N LEU A 371 6.00 33.63 -25.88
CA LEU A 371 7.05 32.66 -25.61
C LEU A 371 6.49 31.26 -25.38
N PHE A 372 5.48 31.16 -24.55
CA PHE A 372 4.70 29.95 -24.27
C PHE A 372 3.42 30.28 -23.51
N GLY A 373 2.37 29.50 -23.68
CA GLY A 373 1.07 29.68 -23.01
C GLY A 373 0.59 31.14 -23.10
N ASN A 374 0.36 31.77 -21.97
CA ASN A 374 -0.04 33.20 -21.88
C ASN A 374 1.13 34.15 -21.55
N THR A 375 2.38 33.69 -21.73
CA THR A 375 3.56 34.48 -21.38
C THR A 375 4.16 35.17 -22.58
N ASP A 376 4.09 36.52 -22.57
CA ASP A 376 4.61 37.36 -23.63
C ASP A 376 5.93 38.02 -23.22
N GLY A 377 6.86 38.13 -24.16
CA GLY A 377 8.12 38.87 -24.02
C GLY A 377 8.16 40.11 -24.89
N LEU A 378 8.85 41.16 -24.45
CA LEU A 378 9.08 42.36 -25.22
C LEU A 378 10.37 42.22 -26.04
N LEU A 379 10.22 42.22 -27.36
CA LEU A 379 11.33 42.30 -28.31
C LEU A 379 11.44 43.75 -28.75
N HIS A 380 12.33 44.53 -28.07
CA HIS A 380 12.57 45.93 -28.40
C HIS A 380 13.17 46.07 -29.82
N ILE A 381 12.84 47.13 -30.55
CA ILE A 381 13.30 47.36 -31.93
C ILE A 381 14.82 47.24 -32.08
N SER A 382 15.60 47.69 -31.10
CA SER A 382 17.09 47.63 -31.10
C SER A 382 17.63 46.18 -30.84
N LYS A 383 16.76 45.24 -30.49
CA LYS A 383 17.10 43.84 -30.16
C LYS A 383 16.63 42.87 -31.24
N ILE A 384 16.07 43.33 -32.34
CA ILE A 384 15.62 42.53 -33.48
C ILE A 384 16.80 42.09 -34.32
N SER A 385 17.67 43.02 -34.76
CA SER A 385 18.77 42.80 -35.69
C SER A 385 20.04 43.58 -35.30
N HIS A 386 21.18 43.22 -35.90
CA HIS A 386 22.44 44.00 -35.84
C HIS A 386 22.37 45.26 -36.70
N HIS A 387 21.52 45.29 -37.75
CA HIS A 387 21.29 46.49 -38.58
C HIS A 387 20.21 47.36 -37.96
N ARG A 388 20.32 48.69 -38.21
CA ARG A 388 19.32 49.67 -37.70
C ARG A 388 17.96 49.39 -38.38
N VAL A 389 16.94 49.11 -37.57
CA VAL A 389 15.55 48.93 -37.99
C VAL A 389 14.82 50.26 -37.77
N GLU A 390 14.24 50.84 -38.83
CA GLU A 390 13.54 52.13 -38.72
C GLU A 390 12.09 51.95 -38.26
N LYS A 391 11.42 50.91 -38.73
CA LYS A 391 10.08 50.54 -38.30
C LYS A 391 10.01 49.06 -38.06
N VAL A 392 9.31 48.64 -36.97
CA VAL A 392 9.15 47.23 -36.61
C VAL A 392 8.41 46.43 -37.67
N GLU A 393 7.44 47.09 -38.34
CA GLU A 393 6.57 46.52 -39.38
C GLU A 393 7.34 46.18 -40.69
N ASP A 394 8.54 46.78 -40.89
CA ASP A 394 9.38 46.51 -42.07
C ASP A 394 10.08 45.12 -41.93
N VAL A 395 10.20 44.62 -40.72
CA VAL A 395 10.99 43.38 -40.41
C VAL A 395 10.14 42.27 -39.83
N LEU A 396 9.06 42.60 -39.11
CA LEU A 396 8.18 41.65 -38.45
C LEU A 396 6.72 41.88 -38.79
N LYS A 397 5.97 40.78 -38.97
CA LYS A 397 4.51 40.79 -39.16
C LYS A 397 3.82 40.04 -38.01
N LEU A 398 2.55 40.40 -37.78
CA LEU A 398 1.71 39.62 -36.86
C LEU A 398 1.64 38.16 -37.29
N GLY A 399 1.90 37.27 -36.39
CA GLY A 399 1.90 35.82 -36.59
C GLY A 399 3.25 35.22 -37.00
N ASP A 400 4.27 36.04 -37.30
CA ASP A 400 5.62 35.53 -37.59
C ASP A 400 6.19 34.76 -36.38
N ILE A 401 6.95 33.72 -36.65
CA ILE A 401 7.72 32.96 -35.64
C ILE A 401 9.15 33.41 -35.72
N ILE A 402 9.71 33.85 -34.60
CA ILE A 402 11.10 34.33 -34.51
C ILE A 402 11.79 33.72 -33.29
N ASP A 403 13.03 33.26 -33.48
CA ASP A 403 13.83 32.79 -32.37
C ASP A 403 14.34 33.96 -31.55
N VAL A 404 14.06 33.92 -30.25
CA VAL A 404 14.44 34.97 -29.30
C VAL A 404 15.08 34.37 -28.06
N LYS A 405 16.08 35.08 -27.54
CA LYS A 405 16.73 34.77 -26.27
C LYS A 405 16.26 35.73 -25.19
N VAL A 406 15.88 35.18 -24.02
CA VAL A 406 15.57 35.98 -22.84
C VAL A 406 16.84 36.66 -22.35
N THR A 407 16.86 38.01 -22.35
CA THR A 407 18.03 38.77 -21.95
C THR A 407 17.91 39.35 -20.55
N GLU A 408 16.69 39.65 -20.09
CA GLU A 408 16.41 40.24 -18.82
C GLU A 408 14.98 40.01 -18.39
N ILE A 409 14.75 39.85 -17.09
CA ILE A 409 13.43 39.87 -16.45
C ILE A 409 13.46 40.98 -15.42
N ASP A 410 12.61 41.99 -15.57
CA ASP A 410 12.60 43.12 -14.65
C ASP A 410 11.92 42.79 -13.30
N ASN A 411 12.06 43.68 -12.33
CA ASN A 411 11.50 43.54 -10.98
C ASN A 411 9.95 43.48 -10.95
N LYS A 412 9.28 43.71 -12.10
CA LYS A 412 7.83 43.63 -12.29
C LYS A 412 7.44 42.35 -13.06
N GLY A 413 8.40 41.45 -13.28
CA GLY A 413 8.18 40.19 -14.00
C GLY A 413 8.05 40.34 -15.55
N ARG A 414 8.38 41.52 -16.12
CA ARG A 414 8.33 41.71 -17.58
C ARG A 414 9.58 41.13 -18.22
N ILE A 415 9.37 40.29 -19.23
CA ILE A 415 10.42 39.53 -19.91
C ILE A 415 10.90 40.33 -21.12
N ASN A 416 12.16 40.68 -21.16
CA ASN A 416 12.82 41.29 -22.31
C ASN A 416 13.58 40.22 -23.09
N VAL A 417 13.36 40.19 -24.39
CA VAL A 417 13.97 39.23 -25.29
C VAL A 417 14.75 39.87 -26.44
N SER A 418 15.65 39.12 -27.05
CA SER A 418 16.47 39.59 -28.15
C SER A 418 16.66 38.50 -29.20
N ALA A 419 16.28 38.76 -30.43
CA ALA A 419 16.62 37.95 -31.59
C ALA A 419 18.08 38.21 -32.01
N LYS A 420 18.53 39.46 -31.90
CA LYS A 420 19.92 39.89 -32.17
C LYS A 420 20.96 39.06 -31.40
N ALA A 421 20.66 38.62 -30.19
CA ALA A 421 21.57 37.82 -29.36
C ALA A 421 21.86 36.41 -29.93
N LEU A 422 21.01 35.94 -30.87
CA LEU A 422 21.15 34.65 -31.55
C LEU A 422 21.78 34.78 -32.95
N LEU A 423 21.85 35.99 -33.49
CA LEU A 423 22.42 36.26 -34.78
C LEU A 423 23.96 36.32 -34.69
N PRO A 424 24.71 35.81 -35.69
CA PRO A 424 26.16 35.94 -35.74
C PRO A 424 26.54 37.43 -35.76
N LYS A 425 27.55 37.79 -34.96
CA LYS A 425 28.08 39.17 -34.96
C LYS A 425 28.60 39.51 -36.35
N PRO A 426 28.26 40.68 -36.91
CA PRO A 426 28.87 41.12 -38.17
C PRO A 426 30.40 41.18 -37.98
N LYS A 427 31.16 40.60 -38.92
CA LYS A 427 32.63 40.70 -38.92
C LYS A 427 33.00 42.16 -38.95
N THR A 428 33.84 42.58 -38.01
CA THR A 428 34.45 43.92 -37.98
C THR A 428 35.28 44.14 -39.21
N GLU A 429 35.39 45.37 -39.72
CA GLU A 429 36.15 45.72 -40.94
C GLU A 429 37.64 45.34 -40.87
N GLU A 430 38.18 45.10 -39.67
CA GLU A 430 39.55 44.65 -39.44
C GLU A 430 39.78 43.16 -39.82
N GLU A 431 38.73 42.32 -39.79
CA GLU A 431 38.80 40.88 -40.18
C GLU A 431 38.58 40.68 -41.67
N LYS A 432 38.29 41.74 -42.44
CA LYS A 432 38.15 41.67 -43.90
C LYS A 432 39.48 41.95 -44.67
N THR A 433 40.57 42.28 -43.95
CA THR A 433 41.86 42.63 -44.55
C THR A 433 42.88 41.49 -44.40
N GLU A 434 42.54 40.38 -43.76
CA GLU A 434 43.45 39.24 -43.61
C GLU A 434 42.90 37.93 -44.21
N ALA A 435 42.10 37.98 -45.29
CA ALA A 435 41.67 36.79 -46.02
C ALA A 435 42.02 36.90 -47.52
#